data_f8912e3939e1adb9b4d6eca30ce1f82b
#
_entry.id   f8912e3939e1adb9b4d6eca30ce1f82b
#
_cell.length_a   1.000
_cell.length_b   1.000
_cell.length_c   1.000
_cell.angle_alpha   90.00
_cell.angle_beta   90.00
_cell.angle_gamma   90.00
#
_symmetry.space_group_name_H-M   'P 1'
#
loop_
_entity.id
_entity.type
_entity.pdbx_description
1 polymer ?
#
loop_
_entity_poly.entity_id
_entity_poly.type
_entity_poly.pdbx_seq_one_letter_code
_entity_poly.pdbx_strand_id
1 'polypeptide(L)'
;MNKQLSKKLKELPNSAGVYFHKNSKGEIIYVGKAANLKNRVRQYFQNSRRRDSKTEALVTEIAMTDWIEVETEIDALFLESEMIKRYKPQYNILLRDDKSPTYVRIGFRDKIPHVSFTKNPLDDLAEYFGPFYNSNAVKKSVRLLRKVFPYYLSEKMPARNSLDFQIGLTPGLENFEQHSPEYQQKMTEYKRNLRQLSRYLKGERKMLQLEIEKEMLDF
;
A
#
# COMPACT_ATOMS: atom_id res chain seq x y z
N MET A 1 -17.93 -8.13 31.30
CA MET A 1 -18.69 -8.10 30.06
C MET A 1 -20.16 -7.81 30.39
N ASN A 2 -20.77 -6.81 29.77
CA ASN A 2 -22.17 -6.41 30.02
C ASN A 2 -23.14 -7.48 29.49
N LYS A 3 -24.30 -7.72 30.15
CA LYS A 3 -25.35 -8.68 29.73
C LYS A 3 -25.85 -8.41 28.29
N GLN A 4 -25.94 -7.14 27.90
CA GLN A 4 -26.39 -6.73 26.58
C GLN A 4 -25.38 -7.11 25.48
N LEU A 5 -24.08 -6.88 25.72
CA LEU A 5 -23.02 -7.30 24.81
C LEU A 5 -22.98 -8.83 24.67
N SER A 6 -23.12 -9.55 25.78
CA SER A 6 -23.15 -11.02 25.77
C SER A 6 -24.31 -11.59 24.94
N LYS A 7 -25.47 -10.93 24.96
CA LYS A 7 -26.63 -11.28 24.12
C LYS A 7 -26.31 -11.05 22.64
N LYS A 8 -25.82 -9.86 22.29
CA LYS A 8 -25.42 -9.50 20.91
C LYS A 8 -24.38 -10.44 20.33
N LEU A 9 -23.38 -10.86 21.12
CA LEU A 9 -22.35 -11.80 20.66
C LEU A 9 -22.89 -13.20 20.35
N LYS A 10 -24.02 -13.61 20.93
CA LYS A 10 -24.70 -14.87 20.58
C LYS A 10 -25.49 -14.78 19.28
N GLU A 11 -26.01 -13.61 18.95
CA GLU A 11 -26.84 -13.31 17.77
C GLU A 11 -26.00 -13.08 16.50
N LEU A 12 -24.66 -12.99 16.59
CA LEU A 12 -23.78 -12.76 15.46
C LEU A 12 -23.93 -13.83 14.37
N PRO A 13 -24.15 -13.42 13.10
CA PRO A 13 -24.31 -14.35 11.98
C PRO A 13 -22.93 -14.88 11.50
N ASN A 14 -22.97 -15.93 10.69
CA ASN A 14 -21.79 -16.52 10.04
C ASN A 14 -21.53 -15.93 8.65
N SER A 15 -22.15 -14.82 8.29
CA SER A 15 -22.03 -14.12 7.02
C SER A 15 -20.90 -13.11 6.98
N ALA A 16 -20.53 -12.65 5.78
CA ALA A 16 -19.67 -11.51 5.58
C ALA A 16 -20.37 -10.22 6.03
N GLY A 17 -19.59 -9.23 6.50
CA GLY A 17 -20.18 -7.96 6.91
C GLY A 17 -19.21 -7.01 7.57
N VAL A 18 -19.77 -5.90 8.04
CA VAL A 18 -19.09 -4.86 8.79
C VAL A 18 -19.65 -4.77 10.20
N TYR A 19 -18.79 -4.74 11.19
CA TYR A 19 -19.17 -4.62 12.60
C TYR A 19 -18.71 -3.28 13.19
N PHE A 20 -19.47 -2.80 14.17
CA PHE A 20 -19.31 -1.52 14.83
C PHE A 20 -19.20 -1.75 16.33
N HIS A 21 -18.06 -1.43 16.92
CA HIS A 21 -17.93 -1.40 18.36
C HIS A 21 -18.30 -0.01 18.89
N LYS A 22 -19.12 0.01 19.92
CA LYS A 22 -19.61 1.24 20.57
C LYS A 22 -19.19 1.27 22.02
N ASN A 23 -18.90 2.47 22.52
CA ASN A 23 -18.66 2.71 23.95
C ASN A 23 -19.97 2.81 24.74
N SER A 24 -19.86 3.07 26.05
CA SER A 24 -21.01 3.21 26.95
C SER A 24 -21.92 4.39 26.63
N LYS A 25 -21.45 5.38 25.85
CA LYS A 25 -22.23 6.54 25.37
C LYS A 25 -22.94 6.24 24.04
N GLY A 26 -22.75 5.06 23.44
CA GLY A 26 -23.31 4.70 22.14
C GLY A 26 -22.51 5.22 20.94
N GLU A 27 -21.37 5.87 21.16
CA GLU A 27 -20.50 6.36 20.10
C GLU A 27 -19.75 5.20 19.44
N ILE A 28 -19.68 5.22 18.10
CA ILE A 28 -18.90 4.23 17.34
C ILE A 28 -17.41 4.52 17.53
N ILE A 29 -16.72 3.63 18.23
CA ILE A 29 -15.29 3.76 18.53
C ILE A 29 -14.40 2.93 17.60
N TYR A 30 -14.97 1.93 16.93
CA TYR A 30 -14.26 1.11 15.96
C TYR A 30 -15.21 0.51 14.92
N VAL A 31 -14.78 0.44 13.66
CA VAL A 31 -15.46 -0.23 12.56
C VAL A 31 -14.48 -1.25 11.97
N GLY A 32 -14.95 -2.47 11.65
CA GLY A 32 -14.13 -3.48 11.01
C GLY A 32 -14.93 -4.41 10.11
N LYS A 33 -14.28 -4.95 9.08
CA LYS A 33 -14.86 -5.96 8.20
C LYS A 33 -14.60 -7.39 8.67
N ALA A 34 -15.44 -8.31 8.24
CA ALA A 34 -15.26 -9.74 8.45
C ALA A 34 -15.79 -10.55 7.26
N ALA A 35 -15.09 -11.63 6.89
CA ALA A 35 -15.64 -12.67 6.03
C ALA A 35 -16.64 -13.55 6.82
N ASN A 36 -16.48 -13.62 8.15
CA ASN A 36 -17.40 -14.25 9.08
C ASN A 36 -17.47 -13.39 10.34
N LEU A 37 -18.59 -12.69 10.51
CA LEU A 37 -18.83 -11.74 11.60
C LEU A 37 -18.70 -12.42 12.99
N LYS A 38 -19.31 -13.60 13.17
CA LYS A 38 -19.29 -14.33 14.43
C LYS A 38 -17.87 -14.68 14.87
N ASN A 39 -17.08 -15.24 13.97
CA ASN A 39 -15.71 -15.63 14.27
C ASN A 39 -14.84 -14.42 14.56
N ARG A 40 -14.93 -13.38 13.72
CA ARG A 40 -14.10 -12.19 13.83
C ARG A 40 -14.37 -11.38 15.08
N VAL A 41 -15.64 -11.11 15.39
CA VAL A 41 -16.02 -10.30 16.57
C VAL A 41 -15.70 -11.02 17.87
N ARG A 42 -15.95 -12.35 17.93
CA ARG A 42 -15.64 -13.13 19.14
C ARG A 42 -14.15 -13.17 19.48
N GLN A 43 -13.25 -13.04 18.49
CA GLN A 43 -11.81 -13.00 18.72
C GLN A 43 -11.37 -11.86 19.65
N TYR A 44 -12.11 -10.73 19.65
CA TYR A 44 -11.82 -9.61 20.57
C TYR A 44 -12.04 -9.98 22.06
N PHE A 45 -12.88 -10.95 22.34
CA PHE A 45 -13.27 -11.33 23.71
C PHE A 45 -12.68 -12.66 24.19
N GLN A 46 -11.80 -13.30 23.38
CA GLN A 46 -11.09 -14.52 23.77
C GLN A 46 -9.84 -14.20 24.58
N ASN A 47 -9.65 -14.83 25.74
CA ASN A 47 -8.52 -14.59 26.65
C ASN A 47 -7.19 -15.22 26.19
N SER A 48 -7.19 -16.06 25.16
CA SER A 48 -6.05 -16.89 24.76
C SER A 48 -5.00 -16.20 23.88
N ARG A 49 -5.24 -14.96 23.42
CA ARG A 49 -4.31 -14.22 22.55
C ARG A 49 -3.68 -13.06 23.29
N ARG A 50 -2.35 -12.95 23.24
CA ARG A 50 -1.64 -11.69 23.55
C ARG A 50 -2.16 -10.60 22.61
N ARG A 51 -2.82 -9.60 23.17
CA ARG A 51 -3.27 -8.41 22.46
C ARG A 51 -2.18 -7.36 22.53
N ASP A 52 -2.06 -6.55 21.46
CA ASP A 52 -1.31 -5.32 21.58
C ASP A 52 -2.05 -4.32 22.49
N SER A 53 -1.33 -3.34 23.03
CA SER A 53 -1.87 -2.35 23.98
C SER A 53 -3.05 -1.55 23.41
N LYS A 54 -3.09 -1.32 22.09
CA LYS A 54 -4.17 -0.58 21.42
C LYS A 54 -5.45 -1.42 21.33
N THR A 55 -5.32 -2.70 20.97
CA THR A 55 -6.44 -3.63 20.96
C THR A 55 -6.99 -3.88 22.37
N GLU A 56 -6.13 -3.91 23.37
CA GLU A 56 -6.55 -4.05 24.76
C GLU A 56 -7.34 -2.83 25.23
N ALA A 57 -6.88 -1.61 24.92
CA ALA A 57 -7.61 -0.38 25.21
C ALA A 57 -8.99 -0.36 24.51
N LEU A 58 -9.05 -0.73 23.23
CA LEU A 58 -10.31 -0.85 22.49
C LEU A 58 -11.27 -1.80 23.20
N VAL A 59 -10.83 -3.02 23.53
CA VAL A 59 -11.68 -4.05 24.16
C VAL A 59 -12.23 -3.58 25.49
N THR A 60 -11.47 -2.82 26.25
CA THR A 60 -11.89 -2.28 27.56
C THR A 60 -13.05 -1.29 27.41
N GLU A 61 -13.11 -0.52 26.32
CA GLU A 61 -14.15 0.46 26.06
C GLU A 61 -15.40 -0.09 25.38
N ILE A 62 -15.36 -1.30 24.80
CA ILE A 62 -16.52 -1.89 24.11
C ILE A 62 -17.65 -2.16 25.08
N ALA A 63 -18.75 -1.42 24.95
CA ALA A 63 -19.99 -1.64 25.68
C ALA A 63 -21.06 -2.36 24.83
N MET A 64 -21.03 -2.19 23.51
CA MET A 64 -21.99 -2.78 22.56
C MET A 64 -21.30 -3.05 21.21
N THR A 65 -21.86 -4.02 20.47
CA THR A 65 -21.45 -4.32 19.09
C THR A 65 -22.69 -4.48 18.21
N ASP A 66 -22.73 -3.76 17.09
CA ASP A 66 -23.72 -3.91 16.03
C ASP A 66 -23.02 -4.34 14.74
N TRP A 67 -23.79 -4.76 13.72
CA TRP A 67 -23.26 -5.20 12.44
C TRP A 67 -24.23 -4.96 11.30
N ILE A 68 -23.69 -4.96 10.09
CA ILE A 68 -24.42 -4.98 8.81
C ILE A 68 -23.90 -6.18 8.03
N GLU A 69 -24.79 -7.06 7.61
CA GLU A 69 -24.47 -8.20 6.75
C GLU A 69 -24.39 -7.74 5.30
N VAL A 70 -23.49 -8.33 4.53
CA VAL A 70 -23.35 -8.11 3.08
C VAL A 70 -23.14 -9.45 2.37
N GLU A 71 -23.33 -9.47 1.06
CA GLU A 71 -23.25 -10.70 0.28
C GLU A 71 -21.82 -11.20 0.13
N THR A 72 -20.87 -10.30 -0.10
CA THR A 72 -19.47 -10.66 -0.36
C THR A 72 -18.47 -9.97 0.58
N GLU A 73 -17.26 -10.53 0.69
CA GLU A 73 -16.17 -9.90 1.42
C GLU A 73 -15.71 -8.59 0.75
N ILE A 74 -15.90 -8.47 -0.56
CA ILE A 74 -15.58 -7.25 -1.31
C ILE A 74 -16.55 -6.13 -0.91
N ASP A 75 -17.84 -6.43 -0.79
CA ASP A 75 -18.84 -5.46 -0.33
C ASP A 75 -18.55 -5.02 1.11
N ALA A 76 -18.13 -5.96 1.98
CA ALA A 76 -17.68 -5.63 3.32
C ALA A 76 -16.48 -4.67 3.33
N LEU A 77 -15.54 -4.80 2.40
CA LEU A 77 -14.38 -3.90 2.28
C LEU A 77 -14.80 -2.47 1.89
N PHE A 78 -15.70 -2.34 0.90
CA PHE A 78 -16.21 -1.04 0.49
C PHE A 78 -17.02 -0.38 1.60
N LEU A 79 -17.93 -1.12 2.23
CA LEU A 79 -18.77 -0.63 3.32
C LEU A 79 -17.93 -0.22 4.55
N GLU A 80 -16.91 -1.02 4.93
CA GLU A 80 -15.98 -0.65 6.01
C GLU A 80 -15.33 0.70 5.73
N SER A 81 -14.80 0.88 4.51
CA SER A 81 -14.13 2.13 4.10
C SER A 81 -15.06 3.33 4.18
N GLU A 82 -16.29 3.19 3.73
CA GLU A 82 -17.31 4.24 3.78
C GLU A 82 -17.69 4.59 5.23
N MET A 83 -17.93 3.58 6.07
CA MET A 83 -18.29 3.77 7.47
C MET A 83 -17.15 4.41 8.28
N ILE A 84 -15.90 4.05 8.01
CA ILE A 84 -14.74 4.70 8.63
C ILE A 84 -14.64 6.18 8.24
N LYS A 85 -14.87 6.51 6.96
CA LYS A 85 -14.88 7.90 6.49
C LYS A 85 -16.01 8.71 7.15
N ARG A 86 -17.18 8.11 7.27
CA ARG A 86 -18.39 8.74 7.82
C ARG A 86 -18.29 9.01 9.32
N TYR A 87 -17.92 7.97 10.09
CA TYR A 87 -17.92 8.04 11.55
C TYR A 87 -16.59 8.46 12.17
N LYS A 88 -15.48 8.37 11.43
CA LYS A 88 -14.11 8.68 11.88
C LYS A 88 -13.81 8.10 13.26
N PRO A 89 -14.01 6.78 13.49
CA PRO A 89 -13.94 6.20 14.81
C PRO A 89 -12.54 6.34 15.40
N GLN A 90 -12.44 6.63 16.70
CA GLN A 90 -11.19 6.90 17.42
C GLN A 90 -10.15 5.79 17.17
N TYR A 91 -10.51 4.53 17.36
CA TYR A 91 -9.57 3.43 17.23
C TYR A 91 -9.23 3.07 15.78
N ASN A 92 -10.07 3.38 14.78
CA ASN A 92 -9.68 3.28 13.39
C ASN A 92 -8.64 4.33 13.02
N ILE A 93 -8.73 5.54 13.56
CA ILE A 93 -7.73 6.60 13.33
C ILE A 93 -6.37 6.17 13.89
N LEU A 94 -6.34 5.59 15.09
CA LEU A 94 -5.13 5.08 15.75
C LEU A 94 -4.51 3.86 15.05
N LEU A 95 -5.34 3.05 14.36
CA LEU A 95 -4.94 1.87 13.58
C LEU A 95 -4.72 2.20 12.10
N ARG A 96 -4.96 3.46 11.69
CA ARG A 96 -5.14 3.89 10.30
C ARG A 96 -3.85 4.02 9.49
N ASP A 97 -2.70 3.80 10.08
CA ASP A 97 -1.41 4.02 9.40
C ASP A 97 -1.14 3.04 8.24
N ASP A 98 -1.98 2.00 8.07
CA ASP A 98 -1.74 0.94 7.09
C ASP A 98 -2.76 0.84 5.94
N LYS A 99 -3.90 1.54 5.99
CA LYS A 99 -4.98 1.41 4.99
C LYS A 99 -5.07 2.54 3.95
N SER A 100 -4.22 3.55 4.02
CA SER A 100 -4.15 4.57 2.97
C SER A 100 -3.55 3.96 1.71
N PRO A 101 -4.17 4.19 0.53
CA PRO A 101 -3.64 3.65 -0.71
C PRO A 101 -2.23 4.17 -0.96
N THR A 102 -1.39 3.31 -1.49
CA THR A 102 -0.03 3.66 -1.90
C THR A 102 -0.02 3.95 -3.38
N TYR A 103 0.72 4.96 -3.77
CA TYR A 103 1.00 5.29 -5.16
C TYR A 103 2.49 5.07 -5.43
N VAL A 104 2.80 4.59 -6.62
CA VAL A 104 4.16 4.60 -7.16
C VAL A 104 4.34 5.93 -7.87
N ARG A 105 5.37 6.70 -7.48
CA ARG A 105 5.75 7.97 -8.08
C ARG A 105 7.01 7.80 -8.91
N ILE A 106 6.99 8.27 -10.15
CA ILE A 106 8.17 8.39 -11.01
C ILE A 106 8.43 9.88 -11.29
N GLY A 107 9.48 10.41 -10.68
CA GLY A 107 9.88 11.82 -10.79
C GLY A 107 10.87 12.04 -11.93
N PHE A 108 10.40 12.23 -13.16
CA PHE A 108 11.26 12.47 -14.33
C PHE A 108 12.00 13.80 -14.31
N ARG A 109 11.45 14.78 -13.59
CA ARG A 109 12.00 16.14 -13.49
C ARG A 109 12.76 16.39 -12.20
N ASP A 110 12.82 15.40 -11.31
CA ASP A 110 13.62 15.48 -10.10
C ASP A 110 15.09 15.66 -10.45
N LYS A 111 15.87 16.25 -9.55
CA LYS A 111 17.33 16.45 -9.74
C LYS A 111 18.02 15.14 -10.13
N ILE A 112 17.66 14.06 -9.48
CA ILE A 112 17.96 12.69 -9.88
C ILE A 112 16.62 11.98 -10.07
N PRO A 113 16.24 11.62 -11.30
CA PRO A 113 15.02 10.89 -11.53
C PRO A 113 14.99 9.61 -10.69
N HIS A 114 13.87 9.34 -9.99
CA HIS A 114 13.79 8.18 -9.11
C HIS A 114 12.36 7.65 -8.99
N VAL A 115 12.24 6.44 -8.47
CA VAL A 115 10.96 5.80 -8.18
C VAL A 115 10.77 5.76 -6.67
N SER A 116 9.69 6.35 -6.20
CA SER A 116 9.32 6.39 -4.79
C SER A 116 7.89 5.94 -4.54
N PHE A 117 7.51 5.83 -3.27
CA PHE A 117 6.16 5.45 -2.86
C PHE A 117 5.59 6.53 -1.95
N THR A 118 4.37 6.96 -2.26
CA THR A 118 3.67 7.97 -1.45
C THR A 118 2.24 7.57 -1.18
N LYS A 119 1.66 8.09 -0.10
CA LYS A 119 0.24 7.98 0.21
C LYS A 119 -0.55 9.18 -0.31
N ASN A 120 0.13 10.29 -0.59
CA ASN A 120 -0.44 11.56 -1.03
C ASN A 120 0.21 11.98 -2.35
N PRO A 121 -0.42 11.71 -3.51
CA PRO A 121 0.03 12.28 -4.77
C PRO A 121 0.01 13.81 -4.72
N LEU A 122 1.02 14.44 -5.28
CA LEU A 122 1.17 15.89 -5.37
C LEU A 122 1.05 16.34 -6.83
N ASP A 123 0.78 17.61 -7.04
CA ASP A 123 0.86 18.23 -8.37
C ASP A 123 2.30 18.73 -8.61
N ASP A 124 3.24 17.81 -8.78
CA ASP A 124 4.68 18.07 -8.92
C ASP A 124 5.24 17.64 -10.28
N LEU A 125 4.37 17.47 -11.28
CA LEU A 125 4.73 17.03 -12.64
C LEU A 125 5.38 15.63 -12.70
N ALA A 126 5.30 14.84 -11.61
CA ALA A 126 5.68 13.45 -11.61
C ALA A 126 4.52 12.55 -12.10
N GLU A 127 4.84 11.37 -12.57
CA GLU A 127 3.83 10.36 -12.88
C GLU A 127 3.48 9.54 -11.66
N TYR A 128 2.17 9.35 -11.43
CA TYR A 128 1.64 8.56 -10.31
C TYR A 128 0.82 7.38 -10.80
N PHE A 129 1.08 6.21 -10.22
CA PHE A 129 0.40 4.96 -10.53
C PHE A 129 -0.28 4.42 -9.28
N GLY A 130 -1.53 4.04 -9.39
CA GLY A 130 -2.35 3.56 -8.27
C GLY A 130 -3.78 4.09 -8.38
N PRO A 131 -4.58 3.98 -7.34
CA PRO A 131 -4.27 3.60 -5.95
C PRO A 131 -4.03 2.10 -5.74
N PHE A 132 -3.02 1.74 -4.93
CA PHE A 132 -2.76 0.37 -4.52
C PHE A 132 -3.06 0.19 -3.04
N TYR A 133 -3.97 -0.70 -2.68
CA TYR A 133 -4.38 -0.92 -1.29
C TYR A 133 -3.46 -1.88 -0.52
N ASN A 134 -2.66 -2.69 -1.21
CA ASN A 134 -1.65 -3.53 -0.59
C ASN A 134 -0.26 -2.92 -0.79
N SER A 135 0.12 -2.02 0.11
CA SER A 135 1.42 -1.32 0.08
C SER A 135 2.62 -2.27 0.03
N ASN A 136 2.57 -3.38 0.77
CA ASN A 136 3.69 -4.31 0.82
C ASN A 136 3.84 -5.08 -0.49
N ALA A 137 2.74 -5.52 -1.09
CA ALA A 137 2.75 -6.21 -2.38
C ALA A 137 3.28 -5.30 -3.49
N VAL A 138 2.77 -4.06 -3.62
CA VAL A 138 3.22 -3.15 -4.67
C VAL A 138 4.70 -2.76 -4.50
N LYS A 139 5.14 -2.47 -3.27
CA LYS A 139 6.56 -2.18 -3.00
C LYS A 139 7.48 -3.33 -3.39
N LYS A 140 7.09 -4.57 -3.06
CA LYS A 140 7.84 -5.78 -3.43
C LYS A 140 7.87 -5.99 -4.94
N SER A 141 6.73 -5.86 -5.62
CA SER A 141 6.63 -6.03 -7.07
C SER A 141 7.42 -4.98 -7.84
N VAL A 142 7.28 -3.70 -7.48
CA VAL A 142 8.02 -2.62 -8.15
C VAL A 142 9.52 -2.74 -7.90
N ARG A 143 9.95 -3.12 -6.68
CA ARG A 143 11.36 -3.39 -6.41
C ARG A 143 11.92 -4.56 -7.22
N LEU A 144 11.10 -5.59 -7.50
CA LEU A 144 11.51 -6.70 -8.36
C LEU A 144 11.77 -6.22 -9.80
N LEU A 145 10.99 -5.26 -10.28
CA LEU A 145 11.16 -4.66 -11.61
C LEU A 145 12.48 -3.90 -11.78
N ARG A 146 13.21 -3.56 -10.69
CA ARG A 146 14.58 -2.99 -10.79
C ARG A 146 15.57 -3.91 -11.49
N LYS A 147 15.31 -5.22 -11.50
CA LYS A 147 16.14 -6.19 -12.22
C LYS A 147 16.02 -6.05 -13.74
N VAL A 148 14.88 -5.55 -14.23
CA VAL A 148 14.60 -5.33 -15.66
C VAL A 148 14.79 -3.86 -16.01
N PHE A 149 14.34 -2.96 -15.15
CA PHE A 149 14.40 -1.52 -15.31
C PHE A 149 15.18 -0.93 -14.13
N PRO A 150 16.53 -0.86 -14.16
CA PRO A 150 17.32 -0.31 -13.08
C PRO A 150 16.95 1.15 -12.78
N TYR A 151 16.69 1.49 -11.49
CA TYR A 151 16.35 2.84 -11.07
C TYR A 151 16.81 3.16 -9.65
N TYR A 152 16.90 4.46 -9.34
CA TYR A 152 17.15 4.97 -7.99
C TYR A 152 15.87 5.00 -7.15
N LEU A 153 16.01 4.77 -5.84
CA LEU A 153 14.90 4.81 -4.86
C LEU A 153 14.73 6.18 -4.21
N SER A 154 15.65 7.11 -4.45
CA SER A 154 15.64 8.48 -3.91
C SER A 154 16.50 9.39 -4.77
N GLU A 155 16.39 10.71 -4.57
CA GLU A 155 17.25 11.70 -5.20
C GLU A 155 18.70 11.64 -4.74
N LYS A 156 19.01 10.94 -3.65
CA LYS A 156 20.37 10.78 -3.15
C LYS A 156 21.06 9.68 -3.93
N MET A 157 22.11 10.04 -4.66
CA MET A 157 22.95 9.06 -5.34
C MET A 157 23.69 8.18 -4.30
N PRO A 158 23.83 6.89 -4.56
CA PRO A 158 24.67 6.01 -3.75
C PRO A 158 26.16 6.38 -3.93
N ALA A 159 27.02 5.73 -3.15
CA ALA A 159 28.47 5.82 -3.35
C ALA A 159 28.86 5.19 -4.70
N ARG A 160 30.01 5.61 -5.24
CA ARG A 160 30.58 4.98 -6.45
C ARG A 160 30.77 3.48 -6.25
N ASN A 161 30.53 2.72 -7.31
CA ASN A 161 30.60 1.25 -7.30
C ASN A 161 29.77 0.59 -6.19
N SER A 162 28.58 1.17 -5.89
CA SER A 162 27.68 0.62 -4.90
C SER A 162 27.30 -0.83 -5.22
N LEU A 163 26.91 -1.61 -4.18
CA LEU A 163 26.45 -2.98 -4.37
C LEU A 163 25.25 -3.04 -5.33
N ASP A 164 24.31 -2.10 -5.21
CA ASP A 164 23.14 -2.01 -6.11
C ASP A 164 23.54 -1.82 -7.58
N PHE A 165 24.64 -1.08 -7.84
CA PHE A 165 25.20 -0.95 -9.18
C PHE A 165 25.82 -2.26 -9.65
N GLN A 166 26.64 -2.90 -8.83
CA GLN A 166 27.32 -4.15 -9.18
C GLN A 166 26.36 -5.28 -9.53
N ILE A 167 25.17 -5.32 -8.90
CA ILE A 167 24.12 -6.32 -9.17
C ILE A 167 23.04 -5.80 -10.16
N GLY A 168 23.31 -4.68 -10.84
CA GLY A 168 22.47 -4.17 -11.93
C GLY A 168 21.14 -3.56 -11.50
N LEU A 169 20.98 -3.11 -10.26
CA LEU A 169 19.73 -2.50 -9.77
C LEU A 169 19.69 -0.97 -9.93
N THR A 170 20.83 -0.32 -10.17
CA THR A 170 20.90 1.13 -10.43
C THR A 170 21.58 1.41 -11.77
N PRO A 171 21.27 2.55 -12.39
CA PRO A 171 21.86 2.91 -13.69
C PRO A 171 23.34 3.27 -13.63
N GLY A 172 23.92 3.53 -12.43
CA GLY A 172 25.35 3.78 -12.25
C GLY A 172 25.80 5.19 -12.56
N LEU A 173 24.92 6.19 -12.53
CA LEU A 173 25.28 7.60 -12.77
C LEU A 173 26.34 8.12 -11.79
N GLU A 174 26.39 7.55 -10.57
CA GLU A 174 27.36 7.88 -9.52
C GLU A 174 28.82 7.59 -9.89
N ASN A 175 29.03 6.78 -10.93
CA ASN A 175 30.37 6.40 -11.38
C ASN A 175 30.98 7.39 -12.38
N PHE A 176 30.17 8.32 -12.89
CA PHE A 176 30.60 9.33 -13.86
C PHE A 176 30.69 10.70 -13.20
N GLU A 177 31.52 11.55 -13.76
CA GLU A 177 31.61 12.95 -13.34
C GLU A 177 30.39 13.71 -13.82
N GLN A 178 29.74 14.48 -12.93
CA GLN A 178 28.57 15.27 -13.27
C GLN A 178 28.89 16.21 -14.44
N HIS A 179 27.99 16.28 -15.41
CA HIS A 179 28.12 17.08 -16.65
C HIS A 179 29.11 16.55 -17.69
N SER A 180 29.81 15.43 -17.44
CA SER A 180 30.61 14.80 -18.50
C SER A 180 29.72 14.28 -19.65
N PRO A 181 30.25 14.12 -20.87
CA PRO A 181 29.50 13.53 -21.98
C PRO A 181 28.96 12.14 -21.64
N GLU A 182 29.74 11.33 -20.95
CA GLU A 182 29.38 9.97 -20.54
C GLU A 182 28.22 10.01 -19.54
N TYR A 183 28.23 10.96 -18.59
CA TYR A 183 27.12 11.16 -17.65
C TYR A 183 25.82 11.52 -18.39
N GLN A 184 25.90 12.41 -19.38
CA GLN A 184 24.74 12.85 -20.16
C GLN A 184 24.16 11.69 -21.01
N GLN A 185 25.03 10.92 -21.63
CA GLN A 185 24.61 9.72 -22.36
C GLN A 185 23.92 8.73 -21.42
N LYS A 186 24.53 8.44 -20.27
CA LYS A 186 23.97 7.50 -19.28
C LYS A 186 22.66 8.00 -18.68
N MET A 187 22.53 9.30 -18.45
CA MET A 187 21.28 9.92 -18.02
C MET A 187 20.17 9.76 -19.07
N THR A 188 20.50 9.87 -20.35
CA THR A 188 19.56 9.69 -21.45
C THR A 188 19.07 8.25 -21.52
N GLU A 189 19.94 7.28 -21.42
CA GLU A 189 19.60 5.84 -21.32
C GLU A 189 18.71 5.58 -20.09
N TYR A 190 19.09 6.13 -18.93
CA TYR A 190 18.33 5.98 -17.70
C TYR A 190 16.89 6.55 -17.83
N LYS A 191 16.75 7.74 -18.41
CA LYS A 191 15.41 8.32 -18.67
C LYS A 191 14.58 7.47 -19.64
N ARG A 192 15.22 6.87 -20.66
CA ARG A 192 14.55 5.90 -21.56
C ARG A 192 14.03 4.70 -20.75
N ASN A 193 14.86 4.13 -19.91
CA ASN A 193 14.52 3.00 -19.04
C ASN A 193 13.36 3.31 -18.10
N LEU A 194 13.34 4.50 -17.47
CA LEU A 194 12.21 4.94 -16.64
C LEU A 194 10.91 5.09 -17.44
N ARG A 195 10.97 5.55 -18.71
CA ARG A 195 9.79 5.61 -19.58
C ARG A 195 9.26 4.21 -19.90
N GLN A 196 10.12 3.23 -20.11
CA GLN A 196 9.71 1.83 -20.30
C GLN A 196 9.03 1.28 -19.04
N LEU A 197 9.58 1.56 -17.85
CA LEU A 197 8.92 1.22 -16.58
C LEU A 197 7.54 1.88 -16.45
N SER A 198 7.42 3.18 -16.79
CA SER A 198 6.15 3.90 -16.79
C SER A 198 5.12 3.23 -17.71
N ARG A 199 5.49 2.89 -18.94
CA ARG A 199 4.64 2.18 -19.91
C ARG A 199 4.20 0.80 -19.38
N TYR A 200 5.12 0.07 -18.76
CA TYR A 200 4.80 -1.21 -18.11
C TYR A 200 3.74 -1.05 -17.01
N LEU A 201 3.87 -0.02 -16.16
CA LEU A 201 2.91 0.28 -15.11
C LEU A 201 1.56 0.77 -15.65
N LYS A 202 1.53 1.42 -16.83
CA LYS A 202 0.31 1.78 -17.57
C LYS A 202 -0.40 0.57 -18.21
N GLY A 203 0.24 -0.58 -18.24
CA GLY A 203 -0.33 -1.82 -18.81
C GLY A 203 0.06 -2.10 -20.26
N GLU A 204 0.96 -1.34 -20.86
CA GLU A 204 1.45 -1.51 -22.24
C GLU A 204 2.44 -2.68 -22.38
N ARG A 205 2.16 -3.80 -21.71
CA ARG A 205 3.12 -4.90 -21.51
C ARG A 205 3.49 -5.63 -22.79
N LYS A 206 2.51 -5.88 -23.67
CA LYS A 206 2.74 -6.62 -24.93
C LYS A 206 3.62 -5.82 -25.89
N MET A 207 3.34 -4.53 -26.05
CA MET A 207 4.13 -3.65 -26.93
C MET A 207 5.57 -3.55 -26.44
N LEU A 208 5.75 -3.38 -25.14
CA LEU A 208 7.06 -3.26 -24.52
C LEU A 208 7.88 -4.57 -24.64
N GLN A 209 7.22 -5.72 -24.48
CA GLN A 209 7.88 -7.02 -24.66
C GLN A 209 8.41 -7.17 -26.08
N LEU A 210 7.62 -6.86 -27.10
CA LEU A 210 8.03 -6.91 -28.49
C LEU A 210 9.21 -5.97 -28.82
N GLU A 211 9.22 -4.77 -28.22
CA GLU A 211 10.31 -3.82 -28.38
C GLU A 211 11.62 -4.36 -27.75
N ILE A 212 11.55 -4.92 -26.53
CA ILE A 212 12.71 -5.50 -25.84
C ILE A 212 13.22 -6.73 -26.61
N GLU A 213 12.34 -7.61 -27.06
CA GLU A 213 12.72 -8.79 -27.87
C GLU A 213 13.43 -8.37 -29.16
N LYS A 214 12.95 -7.31 -29.83
CA LYS A 214 13.60 -6.76 -31.03
C LYS A 214 14.98 -6.19 -30.73
N GLU A 215 15.10 -5.35 -29.67
CA GLU A 215 16.40 -4.82 -29.24
C GLU A 215 17.40 -5.93 -28.89
N MET A 216 16.94 -7.08 -28.35
CA MET A 216 17.81 -8.23 -28.07
C MET A 216 18.28 -9.00 -29.32
N LEU A 217 17.53 -8.94 -30.41
CA LEU A 217 17.90 -9.59 -31.69
C LEU A 217 18.83 -8.73 -32.55
N ASP A 218 18.88 -7.42 -32.28
CA ASP A 218 19.76 -6.48 -32.99
C ASP A 218 21.18 -6.40 -32.37
N PHE A 219 21.47 -7.20 -31.34
CA PHE A 219 22.79 -7.43 -30.72
C PHE A 219 23.39 -8.79 -31.14
#